data_94fbc3861c7a0b0a60900860c94f20b8
#
_entry.id   94fbc3861c7a0b0a60900860c94f20b8
#
_cell.length_a   1.000
_cell.length_b   1.000
_cell.length_c   1.000
_cell.angle_alpha   90.00
_cell.angle_beta   90.00
_cell.angle_gamma   90.00
#
_symmetry.space_group_name_H-M   'P 1'
#
loop_
_entity.id
_entity.type
_entity.pdbx_description
1 polymer ?
#
loop_
_entity_poly.entity_id
_entity_poly.type
_entity_poly.pdbx_seq_one_letter_code
_entity_poly.pdbx_strand_id
1 'polypeptide(L)'
;MQLGRKMKLTGAIFKSTTAKFKGAKTGSKIVVAFMAGVAVAGGGAYAVTSATPTIAACVDTKTKVMYFSKTAKCPVGRSLVSWSVTGPQGAAGAAGADGVDGVTKDNSGNLSIRDIAAKVLPSVVSISVSATGGSGTGSGSIIQSDATKSYIITNNHVISNAVSSGTVKVELQSGEKVTATIRGRDIAYDLAVLQISKGNLTVMEIGDSSKVVIGDLSIAVGSPLGLSGTVTSGIISALNRPVTTGNTTSTESYIDAIQTDAAVNPGNSGGPLVNGQGQMVGVNSAIASLADSASSQAGSIGLGFSIPVNQAMRVAREIIETGKSTRPLMGVNIDPTFTGVGAKLIGLTTGGAADKAGIPVNSVIRAIDGFVINSDVEAIVRIRSYAPNATVSVLVDLPSGGQQTFSVKLGSALSNP
;
A
#
# COMPACT_ATOMS: atom_id res chain seq x y z
N MET A 1 -15.39 -39.04 -29.58
CA MET A 1 -16.63 -39.32 -28.83
C MET A 1 -16.99 -38.05 -28.10
N GLN A 2 -18.02 -37.35 -28.57
CA GLN A 2 -18.51 -36.07 -28.09
C GLN A 2 -19.11 -36.18 -26.70
N LEU A 3 -19.00 -35.16 -25.89
CA LEU A 3 -20.09 -34.69 -25.03
C LEU A 3 -19.81 -33.27 -24.56
N GLY A 4 -20.42 -32.32 -25.26
CA GLY A 4 -20.54 -30.94 -24.84
C GLY A 4 -21.58 -30.78 -23.72
N ARG A 5 -21.29 -29.98 -22.74
CA ARG A 5 -22.29 -29.48 -21.79
C ARG A 5 -22.36 -27.96 -21.86
N LYS A 6 -23.43 -27.49 -22.46
CA LYS A 6 -23.88 -26.10 -22.40
C LYS A 6 -24.35 -25.78 -20.98
N MET A 7 -23.77 -24.76 -20.35
CA MET A 7 -24.30 -24.22 -19.12
C MET A 7 -25.20 -23.02 -19.43
N LYS A 8 -26.47 -23.16 -19.07
CA LYS A 8 -27.51 -22.13 -19.19
C LYS A 8 -27.30 -21.07 -18.07
N LEU A 9 -27.23 -19.80 -18.47
CA LEU A 9 -27.43 -18.69 -17.55
C LEU A 9 -28.90 -18.69 -17.08
N THR A 10 -29.11 -18.81 -15.79
CA THR A 10 -30.38 -18.50 -15.12
C THR A 10 -30.32 -17.11 -14.53
N GLY A 11 -31.09 -16.20 -15.13
CA GLY A 11 -31.28 -14.85 -14.61
C GLY A 11 -32.09 -14.88 -13.29
N ALA A 12 -31.56 -14.24 -12.27
CA ALA A 12 -32.29 -14.00 -11.03
C ALA A 12 -33.27 -12.84 -11.22
N ILE A 13 -34.57 -13.18 -11.22
CA ILE A 13 -35.68 -12.21 -11.22
C ILE A 13 -35.88 -11.74 -9.79
N PHE A 14 -35.68 -10.42 -9.57
CA PHE A 14 -36.09 -9.75 -8.34
C PHE A 14 -37.63 -9.79 -8.23
N LYS A 15 -38.17 -10.56 -7.29
CA LYS A 15 -39.58 -10.49 -6.91
C LYS A 15 -39.78 -9.32 -5.96
N SER A 16 -40.48 -8.29 -6.43
CA SER A 16 -41.03 -7.24 -5.57
C SER A 16 -42.19 -7.81 -4.76
N THR A 17 -42.06 -7.76 -3.43
CA THR A 17 -43.17 -8.12 -2.52
C THR A 17 -44.13 -6.93 -2.42
N THR A 18 -45.25 -7.03 -3.09
CA THR A 18 -46.40 -6.12 -2.89
C THR A 18 -47.24 -6.62 -1.73
N ALA A 19 -47.28 -5.86 -0.65
CA ALA A 19 -48.22 -6.10 0.44
C ALA A 19 -49.64 -5.72 -0.04
N LYS A 20 -50.53 -6.72 -0.09
CA LYS A 20 -51.96 -6.49 -0.35
C LYS A 20 -52.66 -6.01 0.93
N PHE A 21 -53.05 -4.76 0.95
CA PHE A 21 -54.07 -4.30 1.91
C PHE A 21 -55.49 -4.65 1.40
N LYS A 22 -56.22 -5.45 2.20
CA LYS A 22 -57.63 -5.73 1.98
C LYS A 22 -58.48 -4.57 2.53
N GLY A 23 -59.30 -3.99 1.67
CA GLY A 23 -60.48 -3.28 2.08
C GLY A 23 -60.51 -1.78 1.86
N ALA A 24 -60.77 -1.33 0.60
CA ALA A 24 -61.66 -0.20 0.27
C ALA A 24 -61.80 -0.12 -1.24
N LYS A 25 -63.04 -0.25 -1.72
CA LYS A 25 -63.41 0.03 -3.12
C LYS A 25 -63.31 1.52 -3.34
N THR A 26 -62.51 1.93 -4.24
CA THR A 26 -62.69 2.95 -5.32
C THR A 26 -61.30 3.47 -5.72
N GLY A 27 -61.07 3.46 -7.02
CA GLY A 27 -59.74 3.71 -7.57
C GLY A 27 -59.32 5.19 -7.55
N SER A 28 -58.06 5.37 -7.29
CA SER A 28 -57.30 6.51 -7.79
C SER A 28 -55.84 6.08 -7.88
N LYS A 29 -55.34 5.98 -9.08
CA LYS A 29 -53.94 5.74 -9.38
C LYS A 29 -53.14 6.99 -9.04
N ILE A 30 -52.29 6.92 -8.04
CA ILE A 30 -51.29 7.96 -7.79
C ILE A 30 -50.09 7.65 -8.67
N VAL A 31 -49.87 8.46 -9.70
CA VAL A 31 -48.62 8.44 -10.50
C VAL A 31 -47.66 9.40 -9.78
N VAL A 32 -46.57 8.83 -9.24
CA VAL A 32 -45.44 9.64 -8.74
C VAL A 32 -44.54 9.90 -9.92
N ALA A 33 -44.57 11.10 -10.46
CA ALA A 33 -43.65 11.57 -11.49
C ALA A 33 -42.37 12.11 -10.80
N PHE A 34 -41.23 11.45 -11.01
CA PHE A 34 -39.91 12.03 -10.70
C PHE A 34 -39.57 13.03 -11.82
N MET A 35 -39.56 14.31 -11.50
CA MET A 35 -39.00 15.35 -12.37
C MET A 35 -37.53 15.59 -11.95
N ALA A 36 -36.59 15.17 -12.78
CA ALA A 36 -35.23 15.61 -12.69
C ALA A 36 -35.09 17.01 -13.25
N GLY A 37 -34.90 18.00 -12.38
CA GLY A 37 -34.66 19.37 -12.77
C GLY A 37 -33.20 19.66 -12.96
N VAL A 38 -32.82 20.05 -14.19
CA VAL A 38 -31.50 20.62 -14.50
C VAL A 38 -31.53 22.09 -14.05
N ALA A 39 -30.68 22.46 -13.10
CA ALA A 39 -30.52 23.85 -12.68
C ALA A 39 -29.56 24.57 -13.62
N VAL A 40 -30.01 25.52 -14.40
CA VAL A 40 -29.20 26.51 -15.09
C VAL A 40 -29.11 27.75 -14.18
N ALA A 41 -27.86 28.17 -13.93
CA ALA A 41 -27.57 29.35 -13.12
C ALA A 41 -28.04 30.67 -13.76
N GLY A 42 -28.75 31.45 -13.01
CA GLY A 42 -29.12 32.82 -13.41
C GLY A 42 -30.03 33.47 -12.34
N GLY A 43 -29.53 34.48 -11.67
CA GLY A 43 -30.08 35.10 -10.46
C GLY A 43 -31.49 35.68 -10.59
N GLY A 44 -32.23 35.55 -9.51
CA GLY A 44 -33.51 36.19 -9.28
C GLY A 44 -34.28 35.46 -8.19
N ALA A 45 -34.19 35.92 -6.95
CA ALA A 45 -34.93 35.38 -5.83
C ALA A 45 -36.41 35.73 -5.95
N TYR A 46 -37.21 34.78 -6.41
CA TYR A 46 -38.67 34.83 -6.20
C TYR A 46 -38.98 33.90 -5.02
N ALA A 47 -39.37 34.49 -3.89
CA ALA A 47 -39.91 33.75 -2.75
C ALA A 47 -41.30 33.21 -3.12
N VAL A 48 -41.39 32.00 -3.59
CA VAL A 48 -42.64 31.25 -3.68
C VAL A 48 -42.87 30.61 -2.31
N THR A 49 -43.81 31.18 -1.54
CA THR A 49 -44.32 30.55 -0.32
C THR A 49 -45.18 29.35 -0.71
N SER A 50 -44.55 28.23 -1.00
CA SER A 50 -45.25 26.94 -1.12
C SER A 50 -45.56 26.41 0.28
N ALA A 51 -46.85 26.36 0.62
CA ALA A 51 -47.32 25.74 1.85
C ALA A 51 -46.81 24.30 1.89
N THR A 52 -46.06 23.95 2.95
CA THR A 52 -45.53 22.62 3.13
C THR A 52 -46.66 21.59 3.14
N PRO A 53 -46.65 20.56 2.30
CA PRO A 53 -47.73 19.59 2.26
C PRO A 53 -47.81 18.89 3.62
N THR A 54 -48.99 18.94 4.23
CA THR A 54 -49.26 18.30 5.52
C THR A 54 -50.19 17.11 5.36
N ILE A 55 -49.93 16.04 6.08
CA ILE A 55 -50.86 14.92 6.25
C ILE A 55 -51.73 15.21 7.48
N ALA A 56 -53.05 15.12 7.29
CA ALA A 56 -54.02 15.32 8.35
C ALA A 56 -54.74 13.97 8.65
N ALA A 57 -54.89 13.67 9.91
CA ALA A 57 -55.65 12.52 10.36
C ALA A 57 -56.54 12.89 11.55
N CYS A 58 -57.69 12.22 11.64
CA CYS A 58 -58.58 12.32 12.78
C CYS A 58 -58.37 11.12 13.72
N VAL A 59 -58.04 11.37 14.97
CA VAL A 59 -57.85 10.35 16.00
C VAL A 59 -59.13 10.29 16.83
N ASP A 60 -59.76 9.09 16.92
CA ASP A 60 -60.90 8.86 17.78
C ASP A 60 -60.47 8.98 19.26
N THR A 61 -61.22 9.84 20.00
CA THR A 61 -60.81 10.18 21.38
C THR A 61 -60.93 9.01 22.36
N LYS A 62 -61.81 8.05 22.05
CA LYS A 62 -62.09 6.87 22.92
C LYS A 62 -61.21 5.66 22.50
N THR A 63 -61.29 5.31 21.20
CA THR A 63 -60.61 4.08 20.71
C THR A 63 -59.19 4.30 20.32
N LYS A 64 -58.72 5.57 20.20
CA LYS A 64 -57.39 5.97 19.73
C LYS A 64 -57.06 5.52 18.26
N VAL A 65 -58.06 5.07 17.55
CA VAL A 65 -57.91 4.71 16.13
C VAL A 65 -57.76 5.95 15.28
N MET A 66 -56.83 5.89 14.32
CA MET A 66 -56.49 7.00 13.43
C MET A 66 -57.16 6.81 12.05
N TYR A 67 -57.78 7.86 11.55
CA TYR A 67 -58.45 7.89 10.24
C TYR A 67 -57.87 9.01 9.38
N PHE A 68 -57.49 8.73 8.16
CA PHE A 68 -56.99 9.74 7.24
C PHE A 68 -58.07 10.79 6.90
N SER A 69 -57.73 12.08 7.00
CA SER A 69 -58.61 13.17 6.69
C SER A 69 -58.13 13.93 5.45
N LYS A 70 -58.90 13.90 4.36
CA LYS A 70 -58.60 14.65 3.12
C LYS A 70 -58.86 16.17 3.27
N THR A 71 -59.66 16.58 4.21
CA THR A 71 -60.14 17.97 4.37
C THR A 71 -59.63 18.65 5.63
N ALA A 72 -58.79 17.99 6.39
CA ALA A 72 -58.30 18.45 7.70
C ALA A 72 -59.45 18.86 8.67
N LYS A 73 -60.64 18.28 8.50
CA LYS A 73 -61.79 18.44 9.39
C LYS A 73 -62.16 17.10 9.98
N CYS A 74 -62.42 17.08 11.27
CA CYS A 74 -62.76 15.86 11.99
C CYS A 74 -64.22 15.89 12.49
N PRO A 75 -64.97 14.76 12.42
CA PRO A 75 -66.27 14.62 13.07
C PRO A 75 -66.18 14.79 14.58
N VAL A 76 -67.34 15.08 15.20
CA VAL A 76 -67.45 15.15 16.66
C VAL A 76 -66.97 13.84 17.30
N GLY A 77 -66.18 13.95 18.36
CA GLY A 77 -65.56 12.78 19.04
C GLY A 77 -64.18 12.38 18.49
N ARG A 78 -63.61 13.14 17.53
CA ARG A 78 -62.26 12.91 17.01
C ARG A 78 -61.43 14.19 17.03
N SER A 79 -60.15 14.06 17.37
CA SER A 79 -59.18 15.15 17.37
C SER A 79 -58.36 15.17 16.09
N LEU A 80 -58.12 16.35 15.54
CA LEU A 80 -57.25 16.52 14.38
C LEU A 80 -55.81 16.46 14.79
N VAL A 81 -55.02 15.64 14.10
CA VAL A 81 -53.57 15.60 14.20
C VAL A 81 -53.02 15.81 12.78
N SER A 82 -52.08 16.72 12.65
CA SER A 82 -51.41 16.96 11.38
C SER A 82 -49.89 16.99 11.58
N TRP A 83 -49.17 16.52 10.58
CA TRP A 83 -47.69 16.59 10.54
C TRP A 83 -47.23 16.88 9.13
N SER A 84 -46.05 17.49 9.02
CA SER A 84 -45.44 17.80 7.73
C SER A 84 -44.95 16.54 7.03
N VAL A 85 -45.17 16.46 5.71
CA VAL A 85 -44.64 15.36 4.88
C VAL A 85 -43.12 15.42 4.77
N THR A 86 -42.57 16.62 4.91
CA THR A 86 -41.10 16.86 4.97
C THR A 86 -40.76 17.42 6.33
N GLY A 87 -39.76 16.88 6.98
CA GLY A 87 -39.16 17.45 8.19
C GLY A 87 -38.67 18.88 7.94
N PRO A 88 -38.44 19.67 8.99
CA PRO A 88 -37.80 20.96 8.84
C PRO A 88 -36.44 20.76 8.16
N GLN A 89 -36.13 21.60 7.19
CA GLN A 89 -34.81 21.62 6.57
C GLN A 89 -33.78 21.86 7.67
N GLY A 90 -32.77 21.01 7.75
CA GLY A 90 -31.65 21.24 8.64
C GLY A 90 -31.04 22.62 8.37
N ALA A 91 -30.53 23.25 9.43
CA ALA A 91 -29.80 24.50 9.28
C ALA A 91 -28.70 24.33 8.21
N ALA A 92 -28.54 25.30 7.34
CA ALA A 92 -27.43 25.32 6.40
C ALA A 92 -26.15 25.19 7.21
N GLY A 93 -25.29 24.22 6.81
CA GLY A 93 -23.95 24.09 7.41
C GLY A 93 -23.23 25.44 7.34
N ALA A 94 -22.47 25.77 8.36
CA ALA A 94 -21.62 26.94 8.33
C ALA A 94 -20.81 26.94 7.02
N ALA A 95 -20.68 28.11 6.39
CA ALA A 95 -19.79 28.27 5.23
C ALA A 95 -18.42 27.73 5.63
N GLY A 96 -17.86 26.83 4.81
CA GLY A 96 -16.50 26.35 5.02
C GLY A 96 -15.59 27.57 5.11
N ALA A 97 -14.66 27.56 6.06
CA ALA A 97 -13.62 28.58 6.12
C ALA A 97 -12.95 28.68 4.74
N ASP A 98 -12.69 29.89 4.28
CA ASP A 98 -11.92 30.12 3.06
C ASP A 98 -10.62 29.31 3.17
N GLY A 99 -10.31 28.51 2.12
CA GLY A 99 -9.10 27.71 2.09
C GLY A 99 -7.91 28.62 2.31
N VAL A 100 -7.09 28.32 3.32
CA VAL A 100 -5.86 29.06 3.55
C VAL A 100 -4.95 28.74 2.37
N ASP A 101 -4.61 29.72 1.56
CA ASP A 101 -3.55 29.61 0.56
C ASP A 101 -2.21 29.46 1.30
N GLY A 102 -1.79 28.23 1.54
CA GLY A 102 -0.55 27.92 2.24
C GLY A 102 -0.45 26.44 2.59
N VAL A 103 0.77 25.95 2.61
CA VAL A 103 1.11 24.61 3.10
C VAL A 103 0.64 24.46 4.54
N THR A 104 -0.44 23.71 4.76
CA THR A 104 -0.97 23.47 6.10
C THR A 104 -0.21 22.31 6.75
N LYS A 105 0.38 22.59 7.91
CA LYS A 105 0.96 21.54 8.76
C LYS A 105 0.01 21.25 9.92
N ASP A 106 -0.08 19.97 10.30
CA ASP A 106 -0.73 19.58 11.55
C ASP A 106 0.10 19.98 12.78
N ASN A 107 -0.45 19.76 13.98
CA ASN A 107 0.25 20.05 15.24
C ASN A 107 1.54 19.23 15.43
N SER A 108 1.74 18.17 14.64
CA SER A 108 2.95 17.33 14.62
C SER A 108 3.96 17.80 13.55
N GLY A 109 3.65 18.86 12.81
CA GLY A 109 4.49 19.41 11.74
C GLY A 109 4.39 18.66 10.41
N ASN A 110 3.44 17.72 10.26
CA ASN A 110 3.21 17.04 9.00
C ASN A 110 2.50 17.95 8.00
N LEU A 111 2.84 17.79 6.73
CA LEU A 111 2.10 18.38 5.62
C LEU A 111 0.73 17.70 5.47
N SER A 112 -0.24 18.40 4.87
CA SER A 112 -1.46 17.70 4.44
C SER A 112 -1.15 16.63 3.40
N ILE A 113 -1.96 15.55 3.35
CA ILE A 113 -1.77 14.48 2.35
C ILE A 113 -1.79 15.06 0.92
N ARG A 114 -2.61 16.08 0.67
CA ARG A 114 -2.67 16.79 -0.60
C ARG A 114 -1.33 17.45 -0.93
N ASP A 115 -0.72 18.15 0.03
CA ASP A 115 0.55 18.85 -0.18
C ASP A 115 1.71 17.86 -0.35
N ILE A 116 1.67 16.74 0.41
CA ILE A 116 2.62 15.65 0.24
C ILE A 116 2.50 15.05 -1.17
N ALA A 117 1.29 14.78 -1.63
CA ALA A 117 1.07 14.25 -2.98
C ALA A 117 1.60 15.22 -4.05
N ALA A 118 1.30 16.52 -3.94
CA ALA A 118 1.79 17.53 -4.87
C ALA A 118 3.32 17.64 -4.88
N LYS A 119 3.97 17.51 -3.71
CA LYS A 119 5.43 17.52 -3.57
C LYS A 119 6.08 16.28 -4.18
N VAL A 120 5.49 15.10 -3.99
CA VAL A 120 6.12 13.80 -4.25
C VAL A 120 5.89 13.33 -5.69
N LEU A 121 4.67 13.51 -6.23
CA LEU A 121 4.28 13.00 -7.55
C LEU A 121 5.23 13.37 -8.70
N PRO A 122 5.84 14.59 -8.76
CA PRO A 122 6.78 14.93 -9.83
C PRO A 122 8.04 14.05 -9.88
N SER A 123 8.38 13.36 -8.79
CA SER A 123 9.53 12.46 -8.69
C SER A 123 9.16 10.97 -8.79
N VAL A 124 7.87 10.64 -8.98
CA VAL A 124 7.38 9.27 -9.13
C VAL A 124 7.08 8.99 -10.59
N VAL A 125 7.45 7.81 -11.05
CA VAL A 125 7.29 7.39 -12.45
C VAL A 125 6.53 6.07 -12.54
N SER A 126 5.81 5.89 -13.65
CA SER A 126 5.28 4.59 -14.06
C SER A 126 6.33 3.82 -14.86
N ILE A 127 6.43 2.52 -14.61
CA ILE A 127 7.34 1.64 -15.33
C ILE A 127 6.50 0.58 -16.04
N SER A 128 6.73 0.45 -17.34
CA SER A 128 6.15 -0.62 -18.16
C SER A 128 7.26 -1.47 -18.79
N VAL A 129 7.09 -2.76 -18.66
CA VAL A 129 8.01 -3.79 -19.16
C VAL A 129 7.31 -4.59 -20.25
N SER A 130 7.99 -4.78 -21.36
CA SER A 130 7.54 -5.64 -22.46
C SER A 130 8.68 -6.58 -22.85
N ALA A 131 8.45 -7.88 -22.75
CA ALA A 131 9.40 -8.93 -23.08
C ALA A 131 8.69 -10.12 -23.71
N THR A 132 9.44 -11.02 -24.35
CA THR A 132 8.90 -12.27 -24.94
C THR A 132 8.21 -13.16 -23.89
N GLY A 133 8.66 -13.10 -22.63
CA GLY A 133 8.11 -13.85 -21.50
C GLY A 133 6.91 -13.21 -20.80
N GLY A 134 6.45 -12.04 -21.25
CA GLY A 134 5.31 -11.34 -20.67
C GLY A 134 5.53 -9.83 -20.51
N SER A 135 4.46 -9.12 -20.15
CA SER A 135 4.47 -7.71 -19.82
C SER A 135 4.30 -7.52 -18.31
N GLY A 136 4.81 -6.42 -17.78
CA GLY A 136 4.66 -6.05 -16.39
C GLY A 136 4.55 -4.54 -16.23
N THR A 137 4.01 -4.11 -15.11
CA THR A 137 3.92 -2.70 -14.72
C THR A 137 4.33 -2.53 -13.27
N GLY A 138 4.88 -1.37 -12.96
CA GLY A 138 5.25 -0.98 -11.61
C GLY A 138 5.51 0.50 -11.53
N SER A 139 6.11 0.90 -10.47
CA SER A 139 6.46 2.29 -10.16
C SER A 139 7.96 2.44 -9.92
N GLY A 140 8.42 3.67 -9.90
CA GLY A 140 9.78 4.02 -9.51
C GLY A 140 9.86 5.42 -8.95
N SER A 141 10.99 5.71 -8.29
CA SER A 141 11.30 7.04 -7.77
C SER A 141 12.58 7.56 -8.42
N ILE A 142 12.57 8.79 -8.91
CA ILE A 142 13.76 9.48 -9.43
C ILE A 142 14.64 9.85 -8.23
N ILE A 143 15.79 9.20 -8.08
CA ILE A 143 16.69 9.38 -6.94
C ILE A 143 17.92 10.21 -7.25
N GLN A 144 18.19 10.44 -8.52
CA GLN A 144 19.27 11.33 -8.99
C GLN A 144 18.95 11.82 -10.38
N SER A 145 19.24 13.10 -10.67
CA SER A 145 19.09 13.72 -11.97
C SER A 145 20.19 14.75 -12.17
N ASP A 146 20.85 14.72 -13.32
CA ASP A 146 21.75 15.78 -13.79
C ASP A 146 21.15 16.46 -15.04
N ALA A 147 21.94 17.21 -15.79
CA ALA A 147 21.47 17.91 -16.99
C ALA A 147 21.03 16.98 -18.13
N THR A 148 21.51 15.74 -18.16
CA THR A 148 21.42 14.84 -19.33
C THR A 148 20.73 13.51 -19.04
N LYS A 149 20.79 13.03 -17.80
CA LYS A 149 20.30 11.72 -17.40
C LYS A 149 19.71 11.72 -16.01
N SER A 150 18.89 10.72 -15.75
CA SER A 150 18.33 10.48 -14.41
C SER A 150 18.41 9.00 -14.06
N TYR A 151 18.50 8.72 -12.76
CA TYR A 151 18.46 7.38 -12.19
C TYR A 151 17.19 7.20 -11.38
N ILE A 152 16.57 6.04 -11.56
CA ILE A 152 15.28 5.68 -10.96
C ILE A 152 15.47 4.39 -10.20
N ILE A 153 15.08 4.38 -8.92
CA ILE A 153 15.00 3.16 -8.12
C ILE A 153 13.64 2.50 -8.31
N THR A 154 13.64 1.18 -8.39
CA THR A 154 12.42 0.35 -8.46
C THR A 154 12.72 -1.04 -7.88
N ASN A 155 11.73 -1.95 -7.89
CA ASN A 155 11.97 -3.34 -7.51
C ASN A 155 12.55 -4.16 -8.66
N ASN A 156 13.37 -5.17 -8.31
CA ASN A 156 13.89 -6.13 -9.27
C ASN A 156 12.78 -6.93 -9.96
N HIS A 157 11.75 -7.37 -9.22
CA HIS A 157 10.65 -8.13 -9.80
C HIS A 157 9.87 -7.34 -10.86
N VAL A 158 9.81 -6.01 -10.77
CA VAL A 158 9.16 -5.15 -11.77
C VAL A 158 9.86 -5.26 -13.13
N ILE A 159 11.19 -5.39 -13.14
CA ILE A 159 11.99 -5.37 -14.37
C ILE A 159 12.53 -6.75 -14.77
N SER A 160 12.32 -7.78 -13.98
CA SER A 160 12.96 -9.09 -14.12
C SER A 160 12.73 -9.73 -15.50
N ASN A 161 11.54 -9.57 -16.07
CA ASN A 161 11.20 -10.09 -17.40
C ASN A 161 11.99 -9.42 -18.55
N ALA A 162 12.48 -8.20 -18.35
CA ALA A 162 13.22 -7.46 -19.38
C ALA A 162 14.73 -7.67 -19.33
N VAL A 163 15.26 -8.38 -18.34
CA VAL A 163 16.71 -8.51 -18.11
C VAL A 163 17.42 -9.22 -19.27
N SER A 164 16.85 -10.31 -19.78
CA SER A 164 17.46 -11.10 -20.87
C SER A 164 17.12 -10.56 -22.26
N SER A 165 15.87 -10.14 -22.46
CA SER A 165 15.37 -9.63 -23.73
C SER A 165 14.07 -8.88 -23.50
N GLY A 166 14.07 -7.58 -23.59
CA GLY A 166 12.86 -6.79 -23.38
C GLY A 166 13.13 -5.31 -23.40
N THR A 167 12.08 -4.54 -23.29
CA THR A 167 12.12 -3.07 -23.26
C THR A 167 11.50 -2.59 -21.97
N VAL A 168 12.19 -1.68 -21.30
CA VAL A 168 11.67 -0.95 -20.14
C VAL A 168 11.36 0.48 -20.59
N LYS A 169 10.13 0.91 -20.36
CA LYS A 169 9.70 2.30 -20.61
C LYS A 169 9.30 2.93 -19.30
N VAL A 170 9.75 4.15 -19.12
CA VAL A 170 9.41 5.00 -17.96
C VAL A 170 8.48 6.10 -18.47
N GLU A 171 7.34 6.25 -17.84
CA GLU A 171 6.41 7.35 -18.05
C GLU A 171 6.52 8.34 -16.90
N LEU A 172 6.88 9.57 -17.23
CA LEU A 172 6.98 10.68 -16.30
C LEU A 172 5.59 11.22 -15.95
N GLN A 173 5.46 12.00 -14.89
CA GLN A 173 4.20 12.65 -14.52
C GLN A 173 3.64 13.54 -15.65
N SER A 174 4.49 14.08 -16.51
CA SER A 174 4.07 14.84 -17.69
C SER A 174 3.37 14.00 -18.77
N GLY A 175 3.34 12.67 -18.64
CA GLY A 175 2.88 11.74 -19.67
C GLY A 175 3.95 11.37 -20.70
N GLU A 176 5.13 11.97 -20.65
CA GLU A 176 6.24 11.65 -21.56
C GLU A 176 6.80 10.26 -21.25
N LYS A 177 6.96 9.45 -22.31
CA LYS A 177 7.51 8.10 -22.24
C LYS A 177 8.94 8.05 -22.74
N VAL A 178 9.85 7.61 -21.90
CA VAL A 178 11.28 7.50 -22.19
C VAL A 178 11.71 6.03 -22.06
N THR A 179 12.52 5.54 -23.00
CA THR A 179 13.11 4.20 -22.87
C THR A 179 14.19 4.24 -21.80
N ALA A 180 14.17 3.26 -20.91
CA ALA A 180 15.13 3.11 -19.84
C ALA A 180 16.08 1.95 -20.10
N THR A 181 17.32 2.08 -19.62
CA THR A 181 18.29 1.00 -19.53
C THR A 181 18.37 0.51 -18.08
N ILE A 182 18.50 -0.80 -17.88
CA ILE A 182 18.75 -1.37 -16.56
C ILE A 182 20.21 -1.10 -16.22
N ARG A 183 20.49 -0.21 -15.25
CA ARG A 183 21.84 0.11 -14.80
C ARG A 183 22.44 -1.04 -13.99
N GLY A 184 21.61 -1.73 -13.23
CA GLY A 184 21.90 -2.92 -12.45
C GLY A 184 20.71 -3.30 -11.57
N ARG A 185 20.82 -4.46 -10.95
CA ARG A 185 19.78 -5.00 -10.07
C ARG A 185 20.37 -5.83 -8.94
N ASP A 186 19.57 -6.06 -7.93
CA ASP A 186 19.87 -6.92 -6.80
C ASP A 186 18.64 -7.79 -6.49
N ILE A 187 18.75 -9.09 -6.77
CA ILE A 187 17.67 -10.04 -6.52
C ILE A 187 17.46 -10.20 -5.00
N ALA A 188 18.55 -10.26 -4.24
CA ALA A 188 18.50 -10.57 -2.81
C ALA A 188 17.80 -9.49 -1.98
N TYR A 189 17.77 -8.25 -2.46
CA TYR A 189 17.08 -7.12 -1.86
C TYR A 189 15.84 -6.68 -2.63
N ASP A 190 15.51 -7.36 -3.74
CA ASP A 190 14.42 -6.99 -4.66
C ASP A 190 14.50 -5.53 -5.14
N LEU A 191 15.69 -5.06 -5.48
CA LEU A 191 15.94 -3.69 -5.95
C LEU A 191 16.54 -3.66 -7.36
N ALA A 192 16.24 -2.61 -8.10
CA ALA A 192 16.87 -2.31 -9.38
C ALA A 192 17.03 -0.80 -9.57
N VAL A 193 18.00 -0.41 -10.38
CA VAL A 193 18.21 0.97 -10.82
C VAL A 193 18.10 1.03 -12.33
N LEU A 194 17.25 1.93 -12.79
CA LEU A 194 17.09 2.28 -14.20
C LEU A 194 17.78 3.60 -14.47
N GLN A 195 18.31 3.76 -15.71
CA GLN A 195 18.83 5.01 -16.24
C GLN A 195 18.01 5.44 -17.43
N ILE A 196 17.64 6.71 -17.50
CA ILE A 196 17.02 7.34 -18.66
C ILE A 196 17.89 8.48 -19.16
N SER A 197 17.92 8.71 -20.50
CA SER A 197 18.64 9.81 -21.15
C SER A 197 17.78 11.09 -21.15
N LYS A 198 17.35 11.49 -19.95
CA LYS A 198 16.62 12.72 -19.68
C LYS A 198 17.03 13.25 -18.33
N GLY A 199 17.46 14.49 -18.31
CA GLY A 199 17.89 15.19 -17.09
C GLY A 199 16.91 16.28 -16.66
N ASN A 200 17.34 17.07 -15.65
CA ASN A 200 16.59 18.17 -15.06
C ASN A 200 15.19 17.76 -14.54
N LEU A 201 15.09 16.56 -13.98
CA LEU A 201 13.87 16.04 -13.38
C LEU A 201 13.84 16.30 -11.86
N THR A 202 12.64 16.39 -11.31
CA THR A 202 12.45 16.49 -9.86
C THR A 202 12.92 15.20 -9.20
N VAL A 203 13.82 15.33 -8.23
CA VAL A 203 14.39 14.22 -7.47
C VAL A 203 13.60 14.02 -6.18
N MET A 204 13.37 12.76 -5.82
CA MET A 204 12.72 12.36 -4.58
C MET A 204 13.58 12.78 -3.37
N GLU A 205 12.97 13.46 -2.41
CA GLU A 205 13.62 13.77 -1.15
C GLU A 205 13.74 12.50 -0.30
N ILE A 206 14.97 12.17 0.09
CA ILE A 206 15.26 10.95 0.85
C ILE A 206 15.22 11.25 2.34
N GLY A 207 14.41 10.51 3.06
CA GLY A 207 14.33 10.52 4.52
C GLY A 207 15.34 9.57 5.17
N ASP A 208 15.06 9.21 6.40
CA ASP A 208 15.90 8.32 7.21
C ASP A 208 15.04 7.23 7.84
N SER A 209 15.13 6.00 7.31
CA SER A 209 14.34 4.87 7.79
C SER A 209 14.70 4.41 9.21
N SER A 210 15.86 4.81 9.74
CA SER A 210 16.23 4.50 11.13
C SER A 210 15.47 5.34 12.16
N LYS A 211 14.83 6.43 11.74
CA LYS A 211 14.03 7.33 12.58
C LYS A 211 12.53 7.07 12.51
N VAL A 212 12.11 6.15 11.66
CA VAL A 212 10.69 5.77 11.51
C VAL A 212 10.22 5.05 12.76
N VAL A 213 9.05 5.45 13.27
CA VAL A 213 8.43 4.89 14.48
C VAL A 213 7.05 4.33 14.15
N ILE A 214 6.64 3.28 14.87
CA ILE A 214 5.29 2.72 14.76
C ILE A 214 4.26 3.81 15.13
N GLY A 215 3.26 4.00 14.27
CA GLY A 215 2.26 5.04 14.39
C GLY A 215 2.53 6.29 13.56
N ASP A 216 3.74 6.45 12.98
CA ASP A 216 4.03 7.55 12.06
C ASP A 216 3.11 7.51 10.84
N LEU A 217 2.74 8.70 10.34
CA LEU A 217 2.02 8.82 9.07
C LEU A 217 2.86 8.22 7.95
N SER A 218 2.26 7.34 7.17
CA SER A 218 2.85 6.75 5.97
C SER A 218 1.96 6.93 4.76
N ILE A 219 2.56 7.27 3.63
CA ILE A 219 1.84 7.47 2.37
C ILE A 219 2.55 6.66 1.29
N ALA A 220 1.84 5.68 0.74
CA ALA A 220 2.34 4.89 -0.37
C ALA A 220 1.91 5.55 -1.68
N VAL A 221 2.88 5.76 -2.57
CA VAL A 221 2.66 6.40 -3.87
C VAL A 221 3.10 5.46 -4.98
N GLY A 222 2.34 5.43 -6.07
CA GLY A 222 2.65 4.60 -7.22
C GLY A 222 1.77 4.87 -8.42
N SER A 223 1.90 4.00 -9.41
CA SER A 223 1.18 4.08 -10.69
C SER A 223 0.59 2.71 -11.05
N PRO A 224 -0.38 2.21 -10.26
CA PRO A 224 -0.97 0.91 -10.53
C PRO A 224 -1.69 0.91 -11.87
N LEU A 225 -1.53 -0.18 -12.64
CA LEU A 225 -2.18 -0.40 -13.94
C LEU A 225 -1.90 0.69 -14.99
N GLY A 226 -0.80 1.45 -14.86
CA GLY A 226 -0.50 2.57 -15.75
C GLY A 226 -1.32 3.84 -15.43
N LEU A 227 -2.07 3.85 -14.34
CA LEU A 227 -2.74 5.04 -13.84
C LEU A 227 -1.76 5.83 -12.97
N SER A 228 -1.15 6.86 -13.52
CA SER A 228 -0.18 7.70 -12.82
C SER A 228 -0.82 8.40 -11.61
N GLY A 229 -0.10 8.40 -10.47
CA GLY A 229 -0.46 9.24 -9.34
C GLY A 229 -1.43 8.63 -8.33
N THR A 230 -1.45 7.31 -8.15
CA THR A 230 -2.18 6.70 -7.03
C THR A 230 -1.47 7.01 -5.71
N VAL A 231 -2.21 7.55 -4.76
CA VAL A 231 -1.75 7.89 -3.41
C VAL A 231 -2.68 7.22 -2.41
N THR A 232 -2.11 6.47 -1.48
CA THR A 232 -2.83 5.86 -0.36
C THR A 232 -2.14 6.24 0.95
N SER A 233 -2.90 6.43 2.02
CA SER A 233 -2.38 6.83 3.33
C SER A 233 -2.75 5.84 4.40
N GLY A 234 -1.88 5.73 5.39
CA GLY A 234 -2.01 4.91 6.57
C GLY A 234 -0.95 5.29 7.60
N ILE A 235 -0.57 4.34 8.41
CA ILE A 235 0.49 4.49 9.42
C ILE A 235 1.56 3.41 9.24
N ILE A 236 2.70 3.62 9.87
CA ILE A 236 3.67 2.56 10.10
C ILE A 236 3.09 1.60 11.13
N SER A 237 2.74 0.39 10.71
CA SER A 237 2.08 -0.62 11.55
C SER A 237 3.08 -1.46 12.32
N ALA A 238 4.26 -1.74 11.74
CA ALA A 238 5.35 -2.47 12.39
C ALA A 238 6.68 -2.19 11.69
N LEU A 239 7.75 -2.52 12.39
CA LEU A 239 9.13 -2.45 11.89
C LEU A 239 9.78 -3.83 12.01
N ASN A 240 10.89 -4.02 11.29
CA ASN A 240 11.70 -5.24 11.33
C ASN A 240 10.89 -6.50 11.02
N ARG A 241 9.97 -6.42 10.03
CA ARG A 241 9.20 -7.59 9.58
C ARG A 241 10.03 -8.42 8.61
N PRO A 242 10.33 -9.68 8.96
CA PRO A 242 11.01 -10.58 8.04
C PRO A 242 10.04 -10.96 6.92
N VAL A 243 10.36 -10.52 5.71
CA VAL A 243 9.57 -10.81 4.50
C VAL A 243 10.45 -11.54 3.51
N THR A 244 9.97 -12.66 3.01
CA THR A 244 10.58 -13.39 1.90
C THR A 244 9.70 -13.28 0.66
N THR A 245 10.32 -13.15 -0.50
CA THR A 245 9.63 -13.14 -1.79
C THR A 245 10.33 -14.07 -2.77
N GLY A 246 9.62 -14.61 -3.75
CA GLY A 246 10.16 -15.58 -4.68
C GLY A 246 9.86 -17.02 -4.30
N ASN A 247 9.93 -17.93 -5.27
CA ASN A 247 9.53 -19.34 -5.12
C ASN A 247 10.72 -20.30 -5.20
N THR A 248 11.93 -19.81 -5.41
CA THR A 248 13.14 -20.61 -5.54
C THR A 248 14.32 -19.89 -4.90
N THR A 249 15.33 -20.63 -4.45
CA THR A 249 16.56 -20.11 -3.86
C THR A 249 17.32 -19.11 -4.75
N SER A 250 17.10 -19.16 -6.06
CA SER A 250 17.70 -18.22 -7.03
C SER A 250 16.92 -16.91 -7.22
N THR A 251 15.65 -16.88 -6.81
CA THR A 251 14.76 -15.70 -6.92
C THR A 251 14.33 -15.16 -5.57
N GLU A 252 14.77 -15.78 -4.48
CA GLU A 252 14.35 -15.47 -3.13
C GLU A 252 15.05 -14.21 -2.61
N SER A 253 14.25 -13.22 -2.22
CA SER A 253 14.74 -12.05 -1.50
C SER A 253 14.33 -12.09 -0.04
N TYR A 254 15.16 -11.49 0.81
CA TYR A 254 14.97 -11.43 2.25
C TYR A 254 15.03 -9.97 2.69
N ILE A 255 13.92 -9.44 3.13
CA ILE A 255 13.72 -8.03 3.40
C ILE A 255 13.39 -7.83 4.87
N ASP A 256 14.11 -6.95 5.56
CA ASP A 256 13.74 -6.43 6.87
C ASP A 256 12.76 -5.26 6.66
N ALA A 257 11.48 -5.59 6.52
CA ALA A 257 10.51 -4.66 5.97
C ALA A 257 9.89 -3.71 7.01
N ILE A 258 9.57 -2.51 6.55
CA ILE A 258 8.60 -1.61 7.18
C ILE A 258 7.21 -2.10 6.77
N GLN A 259 6.33 -2.32 7.75
CA GLN A 259 4.93 -2.66 7.51
C GLN A 259 4.06 -1.42 7.64
N THR A 260 3.11 -1.24 6.71
CA THR A 260 2.11 -0.17 6.71
C THR A 260 0.72 -0.72 6.41
N ASP A 261 -0.32 -0.06 6.88
CA ASP A 261 -1.71 -0.31 6.49
C ASP A 261 -2.16 0.57 5.31
N ALA A 262 -1.32 1.52 4.85
CA ALA A 262 -1.53 2.18 3.56
C ALA A 262 -1.65 1.11 2.46
N ALA A 263 -2.67 1.22 1.61
CA ALA A 263 -2.94 0.21 0.60
C ALA A 263 -1.81 0.12 -0.44
N VAL A 264 -1.03 -0.97 -0.38
CA VAL A 264 -0.01 -1.33 -1.38
C VAL A 264 -0.56 -2.44 -2.25
N ASN A 265 -0.80 -2.13 -3.53
CA ASN A 265 -1.38 -3.04 -4.52
C ASN A 265 -0.40 -3.26 -5.68
N PRO A 266 -0.61 -4.31 -6.53
CA PRO A 266 0.15 -4.47 -7.76
C PRO A 266 0.18 -3.19 -8.60
N GLY A 267 1.39 -2.75 -8.97
CA GLY A 267 1.65 -1.47 -9.62
C GLY A 267 2.23 -0.41 -8.68
N ASN A 268 2.01 -0.46 -7.36
CA ASN A 268 2.72 0.39 -6.39
C ASN A 268 4.15 -0.09 -6.13
N SER A 269 4.49 -1.34 -6.48
CA SER A 269 5.85 -1.89 -6.37
C SER A 269 6.88 -0.99 -7.02
N GLY A 270 7.95 -0.67 -6.30
CA GLY A 270 9.03 0.21 -6.71
C GLY A 270 8.77 1.70 -6.47
N GLY A 271 7.52 2.09 -6.21
CA GLY A 271 7.16 3.44 -5.78
C GLY A 271 7.57 3.73 -4.33
N PRO A 272 7.56 4.99 -3.91
CA PRO A 272 7.98 5.36 -2.56
C PRO A 272 6.89 5.11 -1.50
N LEU A 273 7.33 4.75 -0.30
CA LEU A 273 6.64 5.03 0.95
C LEU A 273 7.23 6.31 1.51
N VAL A 274 6.41 7.32 1.78
CA VAL A 274 6.88 8.61 2.31
C VAL A 274 6.28 8.90 3.68
N ASN A 275 7.01 9.71 4.46
CA ASN A 275 6.59 10.18 5.78
C ASN A 275 5.70 11.45 5.68
N GLY A 276 5.28 12.00 6.81
CA GLY A 276 4.47 13.21 6.92
C GLY A 276 5.13 14.50 6.42
N GLN A 277 6.41 14.49 6.08
CA GLN A 277 7.14 15.58 5.46
C GLN A 277 7.30 15.39 3.94
N GLY A 278 6.79 14.27 3.39
CA GLY A 278 6.95 13.90 1.99
C GLY A 278 8.36 13.41 1.64
N GLN A 279 9.09 12.88 2.61
CA GLN A 279 10.40 12.27 2.41
C GLN A 279 10.25 10.76 2.29
N MET A 280 10.95 10.15 1.34
CA MET A 280 10.95 8.71 1.11
C MET A 280 11.60 7.98 2.27
N VAL A 281 10.87 7.08 2.91
CA VAL A 281 11.34 6.22 4.02
C VAL A 281 11.39 4.74 3.63
N GLY A 282 10.82 4.38 2.47
CA GLY A 282 10.87 3.02 1.95
C GLY A 282 10.54 2.93 0.46
N VAL A 283 10.83 1.75 -0.12
CA VAL A 283 10.43 1.32 -1.48
C VAL A 283 9.32 0.28 -1.33
N ASN A 284 8.13 0.57 -1.83
CA ASN A 284 6.98 -0.33 -1.73
C ASN A 284 7.24 -1.64 -2.48
N SER A 285 6.82 -2.77 -1.90
CA SER A 285 6.86 -4.09 -2.54
C SER A 285 5.53 -4.82 -2.34
N ALA A 286 4.73 -4.92 -3.40
CA ALA A 286 3.40 -5.52 -3.38
C ALA A 286 3.42 -7.07 -3.43
N ILE A 287 4.58 -7.69 -3.65
CA ILE A 287 4.72 -9.17 -3.68
C ILE A 287 4.61 -9.79 -2.28
N ALA A 288 4.91 -9.00 -1.26
CA ALA A 288 4.85 -9.43 0.13
C ALA A 288 3.42 -9.53 0.69
N SER A 289 2.39 -9.51 -0.13
CA SER A 289 1.03 -9.83 0.31
C SER A 289 0.92 -11.34 0.51
N LEU A 290 0.23 -11.76 1.59
CA LEU A 290 -0.02 -13.15 1.96
C LEU A 290 -0.82 -13.90 0.87
N ALA A 291 -0.20 -14.18 -0.26
CA ALA A 291 -0.80 -14.94 -1.36
C ALA A 291 -0.50 -16.43 -1.19
N ASP A 292 -1.22 -17.08 -0.28
CA ASP A 292 -1.26 -18.54 -0.19
C ASP A 292 -2.26 -19.17 -1.20
N SER A 293 -2.69 -18.42 -2.20
CA SER A 293 -3.60 -18.98 -3.22
C SER A 293 -3.33 -18.38 -4.59
N ALA A 294 -2.83 -19.22 -5.47
CA ALA A 294 -2.51 -18.97 -6.88
C ALA A 294 -3.69 -18.57 -7.79
N SER A 295 -4.80 -18.08 -7.26
CA SER A 295 -6.02 -17.86 -8.05
C SER A 295 -6.80 -16.59 -7.74
N SER A 296 -6.36 -15.72 -6.85
CA SER A 296 -7.05 -14.44 -6.61
C SER A 296 -6.08 -13.29 -6.62
N GLN A 297 -6.32 -12.32 -7.48
CA GLN A 297 -5.74 -10.98 -7.42
C GLN A 297 -6.27 -10.33 -6.14
N ALA A 298 -5.67 -10.68 -5.00
CA ALA A 298 -6.05 -10.12 -3.71
C ALA A 298 -5.58 -8.65 -3.68
N GLY A 299 -6.51 -7.74 -3.52
CA GLY A 299 -6.21 -6.35 -3.15
C GLY A 299 -5.57 -6.29 -1.77
N SER A 300 -5.01 -5.13 -1.42
CA SER A 300 -4.45 -4.90 -0.08
C SER A 300 -5.48 -5.19 1.00
N ILE A 301 -5.08 -5.99 1.98
CA ILE A 301 -5.88 -6.31 3.20
C ILE A 301 -5.40 -5.50 4.42
N GLY A 302 -4.71 -4.35 4.20
CA GLY A 302 -4.09 -3.58 5.27
C GLY A 302 -2.71 -4.09 5.69
N LEU A 303 -2.07 -4.92 4.86
CA LEU A 303 -0.70 -5.41 5.05
C LEU A 303 0.13 -4.99 3.83
N GLY A 304 0.74 -3.84 3.91
CA GLY A 304 1.71 -3.33 2.94
C GLY A 304 3.13 -3.46 3.50
N PHE A 305 4.10 -3.71 2.62
CA PHE A 305 5.50 -3.82 3.02
C PHE A 305 6.39 -2.94 2.14
N SER A 306 7.42 -2.37 2.76
CA SER A 306 8.37 -1.52 2.05
C SER A 306 9.80 -1.82 2.51
N ILE A 307 10.73 -1.81 1.56
CA ILE A 307 12.16 -1.95 1.81
C ILE A 307 12.65 -0.64 2.44
N PRO A 308 13.32 -0.63 3.61
CA PRO A 308 13.79 0.58 4.25
C PRO A 308 14.71 1.42 3.35
N VAL A 309 14.49 2.75 3.32
CA VAL A 309 15.20 3.63 2.37
C VAL A 309 16.71 3.66 2.58
N ASN A 310 17.20 3.55 3.82
CA ASN A 310 18.64 3.53 4.08
C ASN A 310 19.32 2.35 3.40
N GLN A 311 18.70 1.16 3.45
CA GLN A 311 19.14 -0.03 2.74
C GLN A 311 19.01 0.15 1.22
N ALA A 312 17.84 0.62 0.76
CA ALA A 312 17.56 0.81 -0.66
C ALA A 312 18.55 1.79 -1.32
N MET A 313 18.84 2.91 -0.66
CA MET A 313 19.78 3.92 -1.17
C MET A 313 21.23 3.47 -1.12
N ARG A 314 21.64 2.64 -0.14
CA ARG A 314 22.97 2.02 -0.16
C ARG A 314 23.15 1.16 -1.41
N VAL A 315 22.21 0.24 -1.64
CA VAL A 315 22.22 -0.66 -2.81
C VAL A 315 22.16 0.14 -4.12
N ALA A 316 21.29 1.14 -4.19
CA ALA A 316 21.15 1.98 -5.40
C ALA A 316 22.43 2.75 -5.72
N ARG A 317 23.13 3.32 -4.74
CA ARG A 317 24.40 4.03 -4.97
C ARG A 317 25.48 3.09 -5.50
N GLU A 318 25.64 1.92 -4.89
CA GLU A 318 26.59 0.91 -5.39
C GLU A 318 26.28 0.52 -6.84
N ILE A 319 24.99 0.31 -7.19
CA ILE A 319 24.57 0.00 -8.56
C ILE A 319 24.84 1.17 -9.51
N ILE A 320 24.56 2.42 -9.13
CA ILE A 320 24.83 3.60 -9.96
C ILE A 320 26.33 3.69 -10.27
N GLU A 321 27.18 3.50 -9.29
CA GLU A 321 28.63 3.62 -9.42
C GLU A 321 29.24 2.44 -10.21
N THR A 322 28.91 1.21 -9.82
CA THR A 322 29.61 0.01 -10.26
C THR A 322 28.80 -0.93 -11.17
N GLY A 323 27.49 -0.75 -11.24
CA GLY A 323 26.54 -1.66 -11.90
C GLY A 323 26.17 -2.88 -11.04
N LYS A 324 26.73 -3.03 -9.84
CA LYS A 324 26.54 -4.16 -8.94
C LYS A 324 26.37 -3.66 -7.52
N SER A 325 25.81 -4.51 -6.66
CA SER A 325 25.66 -4.25 -5.24
C SER A 325 26.39 -5.30 -4.40
N THR A 326 26.56 -5.01 -3.13
CA THR A 326 27.17 -5.92 -2.16
C THR A 326 26.18 -6.26 -1.05
N ARG A 327 26.38 -7.43 -0.45
CA ARG A 327 25.63 -7.89 0.71
C ARG A 327 26.54 -8.30 1.86
N PRO A 328 26.13 -8.09 3.12
CA PRO A 328 26.89 -8.58 4.27
C PRO A 328 26.83 -10.10 4.35
N LEU A 329 27.88 -10.70 4.83
CA LEU A 329 27.98 -12.15 5.07
C LEU A 329 28.46 -12.41 6.49
N MET A 330 27.75 -13.29 7.21
CA MET A 330 28.25 -13.85 8.47
C MET A 330 29.13 -15.08 8.22
N GLY A 331 28.95 -15.77 7.10
CA GLY A 331 29.69 -16.97 6.76
C GLY A 331 29.24 -18.19 7.58
N VAL A 332 27.94 -18.40 7.68
CA VAL A 332 27.31 -19.50 8.40
C VAL A 332 26.39 -20.30 7.48
N ASN A 333 26.27 -21.61 7.75
CA ASN A 333 25.24 -22.47 7.21
C ASN A 333 24.21 -22.71 8.31
N ILE A 334 22.97 -22.31 8.05
CA ILE A 334 21.86 -22.45 9.00
C ILE A 334 21.08 -23.71 8.66
N ASP A 335 20.63 -24.44 9.69
CA ASP A 335 19.80 -25.64 9.56
C ASP A 335 18.35 -25.26 9.24
N PRO A 336 17.85 -25.46 8.00
CA PRO A 336 16.49 -25.10 7.65
C PRO A 336 15.44 -26.05 8.24
N THR A 337 15.88 -27.15 8.84
CA THR A 337 15.00 -28.16 9.45
C THR A 337 14.89 -28.00 10.97
N PHE A 338 15.61 -27.04 11.55
CA PHE A 338 15.58 -26.80 12.98
C PHE A 338 14.22 -26.23 13.43
N THR A 339 13.50 -26.98 14.26
CA THR A 339 12.16 -26.60 14.75
C THR A 339 12.19 -25.87 16.08
N GLY A 340 13.36 -25.70 16.70
CA GLY A 340 13.53 -24.92 17.93
C GLY A 340 13.50 -23.40 17.64
N VAL A 341 13.38 -22.61 18.70
CA VAL A 341 13.52 -21.14 18.60
C VAL A 341 14.96 -20.78 18.23
N GLY A 342 15.15 -19.79 17.35
CA GLY A 342 16.47 -19.32 16.92
C GLY A 342 16.96 -19.93 15.62
N ALA A 343 18.21 -19.65 15.24
CA ALA A 343 18.84 -20.15 14.03
C ALA A 343 20.03 -21.04 14.36
N LYS A 344 19.90 -22.34 14.13
CA LYS A 344 20.95 -23.34 14.43
C LYS A 344 22.00 -23.35 13.34
N LEU A 345 23.26 -23.27 13.74
CA LEU A 345 24.43 -23.32 12.85
C LEU A 345 24.89 -24.75 12.64
N ILE A 346 24.85 -25.24 11.39
CA ILE A 346 25.37 -26.59 11.03
C ILE A 346 26.75 -26.55 10.38
N GLY A 347 27.27 -25.34 10.10
CA GLY A 347 28.61 -25.17 9.54
C GLY A 347 29.01 -23.71 9.48
N LEU A 348 30.31 -23.48 9.36
CA LEU A 348 30.90 -22.16 9.17
C LEU A 348 31.76 -22.15 7.89
N THR A 349 31.78 -21.02 7.21
CA THR A 349 32.74 -20.76 6.14
C THR A 349 34.11 -20.53 6.77
N THR A 350 35.10 -21.35 6.45
CA THR A 350 36.50 -21.20 6.94
C THR A 350 37.02 -19.81 6.60
N GLY A 351 37.55 -19.10 7.59
CA GLY A 351 37.98 -17.71 7.48
C GLY A 351 36.84 -16.70 7.32
N GLY A 352 35.58 -17.15 7.42
CA GLY A 352 34.40 -16.28 7.42
C GLY A 352 34.27 -15.44 8.70
N ALA A 353 33.28 -14.58 8.74
CA ALA A 353 33.08 -13.64 9.86
C ALA A 353 32.76 -14.35 11.18
N ALA A 354 31.87 -15.35 11.16
CA ALA A 354 31.54 -16.15 12.36
C ALA A 354 32.72 -17.04 12.83
N ASP A 355 33.46 -17.63 11.89
CA ASP A 355 34.65 -18.45 12.19
C ASP A 355 35.74 -17.58 12.86
N LYS A 356 36.03 -16.40 12.30
CA LYS A 356 36.98 -15.44 12.88
C LYS A 356 36.56 -14.92 14.25
N ALA A 357 35.26 -14.82 14.49
CA ALA A 357 34.73 -14.43 15.78
C ALA A 357 34.75 -15.60 16.81
N GLY A 358 35.05 -16.83 16.39
CA GLY A 358 35.12 -17.98 17.25
C GLY A 358 33.77 -18.57 17.66
N ILE A 359 32.70 -18.35 16.89
CA ILE A 359 31.39 -18.96 17.15
C ILE A 359 31.50 -20.48 16.92
N PRO A 360 31.14 -21.34 17.88
CA PRO A 360 31.18 -22.78 17.67
C PRO A 360 30.11 -23.29 16.70
N VAL A 361 30.42 -24.29 15.89
CA VAL A 361 29.41 -25.02 15.10
C VAL A 361 28.43 -25.71 16.05
N ASN A 362 27.18 -25.87 15.65
CA ASN A 362 26.04 -26.33 16.42
C ASN A 362 25.54 -25.35 17.48
N SER A 363 26.04 -24.12 17.54
CA SER A 363 25.41 -23.02 18.30
C SER A 363 24.08 -22.63 17.70
N VAL A 364 23.19 -22.05 18.52
CA VAL A 364 21.90 -21.50 18.08
C VAL A 364 21.90 -19.98 18.28
N ILE A 365 21.78 -19.19 17.19
CA ILE A 365 21.68 -17.73 17.28
C ILE A 365 20.34 -17.38 17.96
N ARG A 366 20.41 -16.56 19.02
CA ARG A 366 19.26 -16.09 19.81
C ARG A 366 18.96 -14.62 19.62
N ALA A 367 19.99 -13.82 19.38
CA ALA A 367 19.79 -12.39 19.12
C ALA A 367 20.97 -11.84 18.29
N ILE A 368 20.69 -10.77 17.51
CA ILE A 368 21.69 -9.98 16.79
C ILE A 368 21.43 -8.51 17.12
N ASP A 369 22.39 -7.82 17.73
CA ASP A 369 22.27 -6.45 18.27
C ASP A 369 21.00 -6.26 19.13
N GLY A 370 20.73 -7.24 19.99
CA GLY A 370 19.55 -7.23 20.88
C GLY A 370 18.22 -7.63 20.22
N PHE A 371 18.15 -7.74 18.90
CA PHE A 371 16.97 -8.27 18.21
C PHE A 371 16.87 -9.78 18.38
N VAL A 372 15.77 -10.22 18.98
CA VAL A 372 15.49 -11.64 19.18
C VAL A 372 15.35 -12.35 17.83
N ILE A 373 15.96 -13.50 17.70
CA ILE A 373 15.92 -14.36 16.51
C ILE A 373 15.12 -15.61 16.85
N ASN A 374 14.00 -15.81 16.20
CA ASN A 374 13.10 -16.94 16.42
C ASN A 374 13.21 -18.02 15.34
N SER A 375 13.76 -17.68 14.16
CA SER A 375 13.89 -18.57 13.03
C SER A 375 15.16 -18.31 12.21
N ASP A 376 15.47 -19.22 11.30
CA ASP A 376 16.50 -19.09 10.28
C ASP A 376 16.26 -17.89 9.36
N VAL A 377 15.01 -17.68 8.91
CA VAL A 377 14.61 -16.54 8.09
C VAL A 377 14.89 -15.22 8.79
N GLU A 378 14.51 -15.09 10.07
CA GLU A 378 14.78 -13.88 10.85
C GLU A 378 16.29 -13.60 10.97
N ALA A 379 17.10 -14.63 11.16
CA ALA A 379 18.57 -14.48 11.20
C ALA A 379 19.12 -13.96 9.87
N ILE A 380 18.68 -14.53 8.74
CA ILE A 380 19.11 -14.12 7.40
C ILE A 380 18.69 -12.68 7.12
N VAL A 381 17.42 -12.36 7.36
CA VAL A 381 16.87 -11.01 7.18
C VAL A 381 17.64 -9.99 8.02
N ARG A 382 17.87 -10.33 9.30
CA ARG A 382 18.58 -9.44 10.21
C ARG A 382 20.02 -9.20 9.80
N ILE A 383 20.76 -10.24 9.41
CA ILE A 383 22.12 -10.10 8.88
C ILE A 383 22.10 -9.19 7.64
N ARG A 384 21.18 -9.40 6.71
CA ARG A 384 21.08 -8.62 5.47
C ARG A 384 20.67 -7.15 5.67
N SER A 385 20.08 -6.79 6.80
CA SER A 385 19.72 -5.40 7.10
C SER A 385 20.93 -4.50 7.38
N TYR A 386 22.08 -5.09 7.74
CA TYR A 386 23.32 -4.35 7.99
C TYR A 386 24.07 -4.00 6.69
N ALA A 387 24.96 -3.04 6.80
CA ALA A 387 25.94 -2.78 5.75
C ALA A 387 27.03 -3.88 5.75
N PRO A 388 27.63 -4.21 4.59
CA PRO A 388 28.86 -4.99 4.55
C PRO A 388 29.93 -4.37 5.46
N ASN A 389 30.74 -5.23 6.08
CA ASN A 389 31.79 -4.88 7.05
C ASN A 389 31.31 -4.24 8.37
N ALA A 390 30.01 -4.14 8.62
CA ALA A 390 29.50 -3.74 9.92
C ALA A 390 29.90 -4.76 11.00
N THR A 391 30.08 -4.29 12.22
CA THR A 391 30.30 -5.14 13.40
C THR A 391 28.99 -5.27 14.16
N VAL A 392 28.57 -6.50 14.44
CA VAL A 392 27.33 -6.83 15.13
C VAL A 392 27.59 -7.70 16.35
N SER A 393 26.75 -7.57 17.35
CA SER A 393 26.76 -8.41 18.55
C SER A 393 25.82 -9.61 18.33
N VAL A 394 26.33 -10.82 18.46
CA VAL A 394 25.59 -12.07 18.23
C VAL A 394 25.53 -12.89 19.51
N LEU A 395 24.35 -13.02 20.10
CA LEU A 395 24.08 -13.90 21.24
C LEU A 395 23.75 -15.29 20.73
N VAL A 396 24.44 -16.29 21.22
CA VAL A 396 24.18 -17.70 20.86
C VAL A 396 24.07 -18.60 22.10
N ASP A 397 23.26 -19.66 21.98
CA ASP A 397 23.34 -20.79 22.86
C ASP A 397 24.53 -21.68 22.40
N LEU A 398 25.39 -22.02 23.31
CA LEU A 398 26.57 -22.86 23.04
C LEU A 398 26.20 -24.35 23.01
N PRO A 399 26.87 -25.18 22.17
CA PRO A 399 26.68 -26.65 22.19
C PRO A 399 27.02 -27.28 23.53
N SER A 400 27.94 -26.66 24.29
CA SER A 400 28.36 -27.09 25.62
C SER A 400 27.40 -26.67 26.74
N GLY A 401 26.33 -25.93 26.39
CA GLY A 401 25.41 -25.30 27.33
C GLY A 401 25.81 -23.88 27.68
N GLY A 402 24.82 -23.11 28.11
CA GLY A 402 24.95 -21.68 28.41
C GLY A 402 24.88 -20.78 27.17
N GLN A 403 25.00 -19.49 27.42
CA GLN A 403 24.92 -18.44 26.37
C GLN A 403 26.21 -17.62 26.35
N GLN A 404 26.58 -17.17 25.15
CA GLN A 404 27.70 -16.26 24.94
C GLN A 404 27.40 -15.26 23.84
N THR A 405 27.91 -14.05 24.00
CA THR A 405 27.83 -13.00 23.01
C THR A 405 29.18 -12.86 22.30
N PHE A 406 29.12 -12.84 20.96
CA PHE A 406 30.29 -12.67 20.09
C PHE A 406 30.19 -11.36 19.32
N SER A 407 31.31 -10.65 19.19
CA SER A 407 31.42 -9.49 18.29
C SER A 407 31.85 -9.97 16.90
N VAL A 408 30.97 -9.85 15.92
CA VAL A 408 31.17 -10.37 14.57
C VAL A 408 31.30 -9.24 13.57
N LYS A 409 32.47 -9.08 12.95
CA LYS A 409 32.63 -8.17 11.82
C LYS A 409 32.17 -8.88 10.55
N LEU A 410 31.01 -8.50 10.02
CA LEU A 410 30.43 -9.09 8.82
C LEU A 410 31.38 -8.96 7.62
N GLY A 411 31.39 -9.97 6.75
CA GLY A 411 32.07 -9.91 5.48
C GLY A 411 31.27 -9.14 4.42
N SER A 412 31.79 -9.15 3.20
CA SER A 412 31.13 -8.58 2.01
C SER A 412 31.20 -9.57 0.85
N ALA A 413 30.10 -9.72 0.13
CA ALA A 413 30.08 -10.43 -1.15
C ALA A 413 29.28 -9.62 -2.18
N LEU A 414 29.61 -9.79 -3.45
CA LEU A 414 28.77 -9.28 -4.53
C LEU A 414 27.41 -9.98 -4.45
N SER A 415 26.36 -9.20 -4.57
CA SER A 415 25.02 -9.73 -4.82
C SER A 415 24.97 -10.31 -6.23
N ASN A 416 24.29 -11.45 -6.38
CA ASN A 416 24.06 -12.01 -7.72
C ASN A 416 23.17 -11.06 -8.49
N PRO A 417 23.59 -10.61 -9.70
CA PRO A 417 22.80 -9.69 -10.53
C PRO A 417 21.61 -10.42 -11.17
#